data_218276c0034389bc63c83eb867a18037
#
_entry.id   218276c0034389bc63c83eb867a18037
#
_cell.length_a   1.000
_cell.length_b   1.000
_cell.length_c   1.000
_cell.angle_alpha   90.00
_cell.angle_beta   90.00
_cell.angle_gamma   90.00
#
_symmetry.space_group_name_H-M   'P 1'
#
loop_
_entity.id
_entity.type
_entity.pdbx_description
1 polymer ?
#
loop_
_entity_poly.entity_id
_entity_poly.type
_entity_poly.pdbx_seq_one_letter_code
_entity_poly.pdbx_strand_id
1 'polypeptide(L)'
;MLDIPRKATAAELTAKEIFMLFPTPMFTGKLPDIGLCDRIEKKLRELQKSGKGFSSREGEILAYMTPDDIQTLPEMKELVDVIMSESGKILDAYAMKRNSHYITNMWANIANPNRRHSMHAHPNCLLSGLVYIKTPRNCGPTVFASPRQLSKGLEPTYLKKNEINADVFVIPAEKGRVLIWPSHVPHAVEQGTANEAEERIIVAFNIMIRGLIELSTARLDLR
;
A
#
# COMPACT_ATOMS: atom_id res chain seq x y z
N MET A 1 23.27 5.74 -21.08
CA MET A 1 23.76 4.47 -21.62
C MET A 1 24.47 3.78 -20.47
N LEU A 2 23.94 2.68 -19.97
CA LEU A 2 24.63 1.88 -18.96
C LEU A 2 25.78 1.14 -19.65
N ASP A 3 26.98 1.37 -19.18
CA ASP A 3 28.18 0.70 -19.68
C ASP A 3 28.16 -0.77 -19.21
N ILE A 4 27.84 -1.66 -20.13
CA ILE A 4 27.85 -3.09 -19.85
C ILE A 4 29.28 -3.58 -20.14
N PRO A 5 30.03 -4.05 -19.13
CA PRO A 5 31.38 -4.54 -19.34
C PRO A 5 31.40 -5.71 -20.33
N ARG A 6 32.11 -5.56 -21.44
CA ARG A 6 32.30 -6.64 -22.40
C ARG A 6 33.47 -7.54 -22.02
N LYS A 7 33.17 -8.85 -21.97
CA LYS A 7 34.04 -10.02 -21.86
C LYS A 7 34.46 -10.43 -20.43
N ALA A 8 33.73 -11.41 -19.91
CA ALA A 8 34.31 -12.40 -19.01
C ALA A 8 34.92 -13.55 -19.84
N THR A 9 36.19 -13.81 -19.73
CA THR A 9 36.82 -15.04 -20.20
C THR A 9 36.45 -16.18 -19.24
N ALA A 10 36.28 -17.39 -19.77
CA ALA A 10 35.66 -18.56 -19.12
C ALA A 10 36.46 -19.19 -17.95
N ALA A 11 37.05 -18.40 -17.06
CA ALA A 11 37.69 -18.90 -15.88
C ALA A 11 37.34 -17.97 -14.69
N GLU A 12 36.48 -18.46 -13.82
CA GLU A 12 36.05 -17.87 -12.53
C GLU A 12 35.32 -16.54 -12.61
N LEU A 13 33.99 -16.61 -12.51
CA LEU A 13 33.16 -15.47 -12.10
C LEU A 13 33.57 -15.03 -10.70
N THR A 14 34.43 -14.04 -10.62
CA THR A 14 34.80 -13.37 -9.35
C THR A 14 33.75 -12.36 -8.91
N ALA A 15 32.76 -12.07 -9.76
CA ALA A 15 31.65 -11.17 -9.46
C ALA A 15 30.72 -11.81 -8.43
N LYS A 16 30.73 -11.27 -7.21
CA LYS A 16 29.93 -11.73 -6.07
C LYS A 16 28.80 -10.77 -5.75
N GLU A 17 28.32 -10.04 -6.76
CA GLU A 17 27.26 -9.05 -6.58
C GLU A 17 25.95 -9.55 -7.19
N ILE A 18 24.87 -9.44 -6.41
CA ILE A 18 23.51 -9.71 -6.88
C ILE A 18 22.85 -8.37 -7.16
N PHE A 19 22.49 -8.14 -8.42
CA PHE A 19 21.71 -6.96 -8.79
C PHE A 19 20.22 -7.28 -8.76
N MET A 20 19.47 -6.46 -8.04
CA MET A 20 18.01 -6.51 -8.05
C MET A 20 17.50 -5.77 -9.29
N LEU A 21 17.24 -6.49 -10.36
CA LEU A 21 16.72 -5.90 -11.60
C LEU A 21 15.24 -5.58 -11.47
N PHE A 22 14.89 -4.30 -11.61
CA PHE A 22 13.53 -3.82 -11.56
C PHE A 22 12.80 -4.17 -10.26
N PRO A 23 13.32 -3.83 -9.10
CA PRO A 23 12.65 -4.10 -7.84
C PRO A 23 11.30 -3.37 -7.77
N THR A 24 10.36 -3.95 -7.05
CA THR A 24 9.10 -3.31 -6.70
C THR A 24 9.19 -2.89 -5.23
N PRO A 25 9.56 -1.65 -4.92
CA PRO A 25 9.72 -1.22 -3.55
C PRO A 25 8.37 -1.03 -2.87
N MET A 26 8.28 -1.47 -1.63
CA MET A 26 7.21 -1.17 -0.70
C MET A 26 7.81 -0.48 0.52
N PHE A 27 7.16 0.58 0.97
CA PHE A 27 7.61 1.37 2.11
C PHE A 27 6.74 1.07 3.32
N THR A 28 7.37 0.88 4.48
CA THR A 28 6.68 0.62 5.73
C THR A 28 7.29 1.45 6.85
N GLY A 29 6.44 1.93 7.74
CA GLY A 29 6.83 2.70 8.93
C GLY A 29 5.77 2.59 10.01
N LYS A 30 5.97 3.33 11.09
CA LYS A 30 4.98 3.49 12.16
C LYS A 30 4.66 4.96 12.36
N LEU A 31 3.41 5.25 12.72
CA LEU A 31 3.02 6.61 13.13
C LEU A 31 3.90 7.06 14.29
N PRO A 32 4.38 8.31 14.29
CA PRO A 32 5.20 8.84 15.37
C PRO A 32 4.43 8.94 16.70
N ASP A 33 3.12 9.20 16.63
CA ASP A 33 2.21 9.17 17.77
C ASP A 33 1.14 8.10 17.59
N ILE A 34 1.21 7.03 18.37
CA ILE A 34 0.23 5.96 18.35
C ILE A 34 -1.16 6.41 18.88
N GLY A 35 -1.21 7.43 19.72
CA GLY A 35 -2.44 8.02 20.21
C GLY A 35 -3.29 8.68 19.12
N LEU A 36 -2.68 9.02 18.00
CA LEU A 36 -3.38 9.49 16.80
C LEU A 36 -4.40 8.45 16.31
N CYS A 37 -4.08 7.15 16.41
CA CYS A 37 -5.02 6.09 16.02
C CYS A 37 -6.33 6.16 16.85
N ASP A 38 -6.25 6.44 18.15
CA ASP A 38 -7.43 6.49 19.02
C ASP A 38 -8.30 7.72 18.71
N ARG A 39 -7.65 8.87 18.41
CA ARG A 39 -8.36 10.09 17.96
C ARG A 39 -9.08 9.86 16.64
N ILE A 40 -8.40 9.21 15.69
CA ILE A 40 -8.98 8.86 14.38
C ILE A 40 -10.12 7.85 14.54
N GLU A 41 -9.94 6.77 15.34
CA GLU A 41 -11.01 5.79 15.57
C GLU A 41 -12.27 6.49 16.09
N LYS A 42 -12.14 7.39 17.07
CA LYS A 42 -13.28 8.16 17.60
C LYS A 42 -14.03 8.89 16.48
N LYS A 43 -13.30 9.60 15.62
CA LYS A 43 -13.93 10.34 14.49
C LYS A 43 -14.60 9.40 13.48
N LEU A 44 -13.98 8.28 13.15
CA LEU A 44 -14.55 7.29 12.23
C LEU A 44 -15.85 6.68 12.80
N ARG A 45 -15.93 6.47 14.13
CA ARG A 45 -17.16 6.02 14.77
C ARG A 45 -18.28 7.07 14.73
N GLU A 46 -17.94 8.34 14.82
CA GLU A 46 -18.91 9.43 14.64
C GLU A 46 -19.46 9.43 13.21
N LEU A 47 -18.62 9.28 12.20
CA LEU A 47 -19.03 9.17 10.81
C LEU A 47 -19.94 7.95 10.59
N GLN A 48 -19.57 6.79 11.11
CA GLN A 48 -20.36 5.57 11.02
C GLN A 48 -21.77 5.75 11.63
N LYS A 49 -21.85 6.35 12.81
CA LYS A 49 -23.13 6.64 13.49
C LYS A 49 -23.98 7.66 12.75
N SER A 50 -23.38 8.58 12.02
CA SER A 50 -24.11 9.59 11.24
C SER A 50 -24.77 9.03 9.98
N GLY A 51 -24.53 7.77 9.65
CA GLY A 51 -25.03 7.11 8.43
C GLY A 51 -24.38 7.59 7.12
N LYS A 52 -23.35 8.44 7.20
CA LYS A 52 -22.57 8.86 6.05
C LYS A 52 -21.60 7.73 5.66
N GLY A 53 -21.53 7.44 4.37
CA GLY A 53 -20.67 6.37 3.87
C GLY A 53 -21.49 5.20 3.31
N PHE A 54 -20.85 4.11 3.12
CA PHE A 54 -21.40 2.94 2.44
C PHE A 54 -21.23 1.69 3.31
N SER A 55 -22.32 0.91 3.46
CA SER A 55 -22.25 -0.41 4.11
C SER A 55 -22.60 -1.47 3.08
N SER A 56 -21.65 -2.32 2.75
CA SER A 56 -21.89 -3.48 1.89
C SER A 56 -22.66 -4.56 2.65
N ARG A 57 -23.76 -5.05 2.08
CA ARG A 57 -24.49 -6.22 2.57
C ARG A 57 -24.32 -7.44 1.67
N GLU A 58 -23.66 -7.31 0.53
CA GLU A 58 -23.52 -8.40 -0.42
C GLU A 58 -22.24 -9.21 -0.17
N GLY A 59 -22.43 -10.47 0.12
CA GLY A 59 -21.51 -11.60 0.08
C GLY A 59 -20.39 -11.57 1.10
N GLU A 60 -19.30 -10.88 0.88
CA GLU A 60 -18.06 -11.11 1.62
C GLU A 60 -17.64 -9.96 2.56
N ILE A 61 -18.26 -8.78 2.48
CA ILE A 61 -17.79 -7.61 3.23
C ILE A 61 -18.94 -6.97 4.00
N LEU A 62 -19.17 -7.42 5.23
CA LEU A 62 -19.81 -6.58 6.23
C LEU A 62 -18.78 -5.55 6.68
N ALA A 63 -18.52 -4.57 5.86
CA ALA A 63 -17.63 -3.48 6.17
C ALA A 63 -18.40 -2.17 6.00
N TYR A 64 -18.26 -1.29 6.96
CA TYR A 64 -18.57 0.10 6.76
C TYR A 64 -17.38 0.78 6.12
N MET A 65 -17.63 1.52 5.04
CA MET A 65 -16.67 2.37 4.37
C MET A 65 -17.13 3.83 4.48
N THR A 66 -16.25 4.71 4.92
CA THR A 66 -16.55 6.16 4.96
C THR A 66 -16.70 6.71 3.54
N PRO A 67 -17.18 7.97 3.38
CA PRO A 67 -16.90 8.74 2.18
C PRO A 67 -15.39 8.72 1.87
N ASP A 68 -15.01 8.93 0.63
CA ASP A 68 -13.63 8.83 0.13
C ASP A 68 -12.87 10.17 0.13
N ASP A 69 -13.41 11.15 0.82
CA ASP A 69 -12.87 12.51 0.97
C ASP A 69 -12.49 12.87 2.42
N ILE A 70 -12.28 11.87 3.29
CA ILE A 70 -12.02 12.12 4.72
C ILE A 70 -10.72 12.90 4.98
N GLN A 71 -9.80 12.99 4.01
CA GLN A 71 -8.61 13.86 4.09
C GLN A 71 -8.97 15.34 4.26
N THR A 72 -10.19 15.74 3.94
CA THR A 72 -10.68 17.11 4.09
C THR A 72 -11.13 17.44 5.51
N LEU A 73 -11.31 16.43 6.36
CA LEU A 73 -11.75 16.61 7.74
C LEU A 73 -10.63 17.17 8.62
N PRO A 74 -10.92 18.19 9.46
CA PRO A 74 -9.91 18.75 10.35
C PRO A 74 -9.22 17.72 11.26
N GLU A 75 -9.96 16.72 11.73
CA GLU A 75 -9.46 15.66 12.60
C GLU A 75 -8.46 14.72 11.92
N MET A 76 -8.45 14.68 10.58
CA MET A 76 -7.51 13.89 9.78
C MET A 76 -6.23 14.65 9.44
N LYS A 77 -6.15 15.96 9.75
CA LYS A 77 -5.05 16.82 9.32
C LYS A 77 -3.68 16.24 9.70
N GLU A 78 -3.50 15.82 10.95
CA GLU A 78 -2.23 15.28 11.44
C GLU A 78 -1.81 14.01 10.67
N LEU A 79 -2.77 13.12 10.38
CA LEU A 79 -2.53 11.95 9.56
C LEU A 79 -2.18 12.31 8.11
N VAL A 80 -2.89 13.27 7.55
CA VAL A 80 -2.63 13.80 6.20
C VAL A 80 -1.21 14.36 6.11
N ASP A 81 -0.79 15.15 7.10
CA ASP A 81 0.55 15.74 7.12
C ASP A 81 1.65 14.65 7.15
N VAL A 82 1.46 13.59 7.95
CA VAL A 82 2.37 12.42 7.97
C VAL A 82 2.41 11.73 6.61
N ILE A 83 1.24 11.41 6.04
CA ILE A 83 1.16 10.73 4.74
C ILE A 83 1.81 11.56 3.63
N MET A 84 1.55 12.85 3.59
CA MET A 84 2.10 13.76 2.59
C MET A 84 3.63 13.88 2.73
N SER A 85 4.15 13.96 3.95
CA SER A 85 5.59 13.97 4.20
C SER A 85 6.25 12.67 3.73
N GLU A 86 5.72 11.52 4.12
CA GLU A 86 6.31 10.23 3.77
C GLU A 86 6.19 9.92 2.27
N SER A 87 5.05 10.20 1.65
CA SER A 87 4.88 10.03 0.20
C SER A 87 5.80 10.95 -0.61
N GLY A 88 6.07 12.16 -0.12
CA GLY A 88 7.06 13.07 -0.71
C GLY A 88 8.46 12.46 -0.76
N LYS A 89 8.94 11.92 0.37
CA LYS A 89 10.24 11.24 0.46
C LYS A 89 10.33 10.03 -0.49
N ILE A 90 9.23 9.27 -0.61
CA ILE A 90 9.15 8.13 -1.52
C ILE A 90 9.28 8.58 -2.98
N LEU A 91 8.54 9.61 -3.38
CA LEU A 91 8.61 10.17 -4.73
C LEU A 91 9.99 10.76 -5.04
N ASP A 92 10.69 11.32 -4.04
CA ASP A 92 12.07 11.78 -4.16
C ASP A 92 13.04 10.59 -4.34
N ALA A 93 12.85 9.49 -3.61
CA ALA A 93 13.64 8.27 -3.77
C ALA A 93 13.48 7.66 -5.18
N TYR A 94 12.32 7.82 -5.81
CA TYR A 94 12.10 7.49 -7.22
C TYR A 94 12.71 8.50 -8.20
N ALA A 95 13.31 9.60 -7.72
CA ALA A 95 13.77 10.73 -8.53
C ALA A 95 12.67 11.26 -9.49
N MET A 96 11.43 11.26 -9.03
CA MET A 96 10.28 11.58 -9.87
C MET A 96 10.11 13.09 -10.04
N LYS A 97 10.22 13.58 -11.28
CA LYS A 97 9.95 14.99 -11.62
C LYS A 97 8.47 15.31 -11.38
N ARG A 98 8.20 16.33 -10.57
CA ARG A 98 6.85 16.81 -10.27
C ARG A 98 6.87 18.26 -9.76
N ASN A 99 5.74 18.95 -9.86
CA ASN A 99 5.55 20.25 -9.21
C ASN A 99 5.15 20.06 -7.74
N SER A 100 4.24 19.13 -7.49
CA SER A 100 3.77 18.74 -6.15
C SER A 100 3.16 17.35 -6.21
N HIS A 101 2.60 16.88 -5.09
CA HIS A 101 1.79 15.67 -5.02
C HIS A 101 0.60 15.91 -4.09
N TYR A 102 -0.41 15.06 -4.13
CA TYR A 102 -1.63 15.21 -3.36
C TYR A 102 -2.34 13.86 -3.15
N ILE A 103 -3.15 13.80 -2.10
CA ILE A 103 -4.06 12.69 -1.87
C ILE A 103 -5.25 12.86 -2.82
N THR A 104 -5.47 11.87 -3.71
CA THR A 104 -6.62 11.88 -4.62
C THR A 104 -7.91 11.55 -3.90
N ASN A 105 -7.84 10.55 -3.02
CA ASN A 105 -8.94 10.12 -2.14
C ASN A 105 -8.38 9.40 -0.92
N MET A 106 -9.14 9.47 0.17
CA MET A 106 -8.84 8.81 1.43
C MET A 106 -10.14 8.33 2.06
N TRP A 107 -10.17 7.07 2.49
CA TRP A 107 -11.33 6.47 3.13
C TRP A 107 -10.92 5.51 4.25
N ALA A 108 -11.83 5.22 5.13
CA ALA A 108 -11.63 4.21 6.16
C ALA A 108 -12.54 3.01 5.93
N ASN A 109 -12.05 1.84 6.28
CA ASN A 109 -12.83 0.62 6.37
C ASN A 109 -12.90 0.15 7.82
N ILE A 110 -14.10 -0.09 8.33
CA ILE A 110 -14.39 -0.72 9.61
C ILE A 110 -15.03 -2.07 9.29
N ALA A 111 -14.34 -3.16 9.56
CA ALA A 111 -14.76 -4.48 9.13
C ALA A 111 -14.49 -5.55 10.19
N ASN A 112 -15.23 -6.66 10.09
CA ASN A 112 -14.90 -7.87 10.82
C ASN A 112 -13.42 -8.25 10.57
N PRO A 113 -12.62 -8.55 11.60
CA PRO A 113 -11.17 -8.73 11.48
C PRO A 113 -10.78 -9.99 10.68
N ASN A 114 -11.69 -10.92 10.50
CA ASN A 114 -11.48 -12.17 9.75
C ASN A 114 -11.94 -12.09 8.29
N ARG A 115 -12.45 -10.93 7.85
CA ARG A 115 -12.94 -10.76 6.48
C ARG A 115 -11.80 -10.61 5.50
N ARG A 116 -11.97 -11.30 4.38
CA ARG A 116 -11.10 -11.20 3.19
C ARG A 116 -11.46 -9.96 2.39
N HIS A 117 -10.46 -9.44 1.68
CA HIS A 117 -10.65 -8.50 0.60
C HIS A 117 -9.94 -9.05 -0.63
N SER A 118 -10.65 -9.17 -1.73
CA SER A 118 -10.13 -9.78 -2.96
C SER A 118 -8.89 -9.07 -3.48
N MET A 119 -8.06 -9.79 -4.22
CA MET A 119 -6.88 -9.25 -4.89
C MET A 119 -7.28 -8.16 -5.88
N HIS A 120 -6.69 -6.97 -5.73
CA HIS A 120 -6.96 -5.81 -6.59
C HIS A 120 -5.74 -4.88 -6.65
N ALA A 121 -5.79 -3.91 -7.54
CA ALA A 121 -4.85 -2.80 -7.65
C ALA A 121 -5.64 -1.50 -7.84
N HIS A 122 -5.00 -0.35 -7.61
CA HIS A 122 -5.69 0.94 -7.72
C HIS A 122 -5.31 1.65 -9.03
N PRO A 123 -6.30 1.96 -9.89
CA PRO A 123 -6.09 2.78 -11.06
C PRO A 123 -6.02 4.28 -10.71
N ASN A 124 -5.53 5.10 -11.66
CA ASN A 124 -5.57 6.56 -11.61
C ASN A 124 -4.80 7.20 -10.44
N CYS A 125 -3.80 6.50 -9.91
CA CYS A 125 -2.88 7.02 -8.90
C CYS A 125 -1.50 6.39 -9.06
N LEU A 126 -0.47 7.00 -8.49
CA LEU A 126 0.90 6.50 -8.54
C LEU A 126 1.26 5.64 -7.33
N LEU A 127 0.85 6.09 -6.15
CA LEU A 127 1.05 5.36 -4.91
C LEU A 127 -0.29 5.11 -4.26
N SER A 128 -0.41 3.96 -3.62
CA SER A 128 -1.48 3.62 -2.70
C SER A 128 -0.89 3.33 -1.34
N GLY A 129 -1.70 3.51 -0.30
CA GLY A 129 -1.24 3.21 1.04
C GLY A 129 -2.39 2.92 1.99
N LEU A 130 -2.03 2.41 3.14
CA LEU A 130 -2.93 2.23 4.26
C LEU A 130 -2.24 2.51 5.59
N VAL A 131 -3.07 2.87 6.57
CA VAL A 131 -2.67 2.97 7.97
C VAL A 131 -3.58 2.08 8.79
N TYR A 132 -3.00 1.21 9.61
CA TYR A 132 -3.75 0.40 10.55
C TYR A 132 -4.11 1.22 11.78
N ILE A 133 -5.39 1.50 11.94
CA ILE A 133 -5.92 2.29 13.07
C ILE A 133 -6.24 1.38 14.26
N LYS A 134 -6.89 0.25 14.01
CA LYS A 134 -7.21 -0.78 14.99
C LYS A 134 -6.99 -2.16 14.43
N THR A 135 -6.26 -2.98 15.17
CA THR A 135 -5.90 -4.32 14.77
C THR A 135 -6.10 -5.29 15.93
N PRO A 136 -7.20 -6.02 15.96
CA PRO A 136 -7.36 -7.13 16.89
C PRO A 136 -6.24 -8.17 16.74
N ARG A 137 -5.96 -8.89 17.81
CA ARG A 137 -5.00 -10.00 17.75
C ARG A 137 -5.45 -11.03 16.71
N ASN A 138 -4.53 -11.48 15.86
CA ASN A 138 -4.77 -12.46 14.77
C ASN A 138 -5.77 -11.99 13.69
N CYS A 139 -5.98 -10.68 13.53
CA CYS A 139 -6.74 -10.19 12.37
C CYS A 139 -5.97 -10.45 11.07
N GLY A 140 -6.73 -10.50 9.96
CA GLY A 140 -6.17 -10.83 8.64
C GLY A 140 -5.03 -9.90 8.20
N PRO A 141 -3.92 -10.44 7.67
CA PRO A 141 -2.79 -9.68 7.16
C PRO A 141 -3.10 -9.06 5.80
N THR A 142 -2.33 -8.04 5.42
CA THR A 142 -2.28 -7.58 4.03
C THR A 142 -1.27 -8.41 3.26
N VAL A 143 -1.66 -8.84 2.06
CA VAL A 143 -0.87 -9.68 1.17
C VAL A 143 -0.63 -8.93 -0.13
N PHE A 144 0.60 -8.93 -0.59
CA PHE A 144 1.03 -8.34 -1.86
C PHE A 144 1.47 -9.46 -2.80
N ALA A 145 0.99 -9.42 -4.04
CA ALA A 145 1.42 -10.33 -5.09
C ALA A 145 2.38 -9.63 -6.05
N SER A 146 3.30 -10.38 -6.62
CA SER A 146 4.21 -9.85 -7.63
C SER A 146 3.42 -9.28 -8.82
N PRO A 147 3.64 -8.02 -9.23
CA PRO A 147 3.01 -7.47 -10.41
C PRO A 147 3.57 -8.07 -11.72
N ARG A 148 4.65 -8.83 -11.61
CA ARG A 148 5.27 -9.52 -12.73
C ARG A 148 4.73 -10.93 -12.79
N GLN A 149 3.82 -11.17 -13.73
CA GLN A 149 3.43 -12.54 -14.08
C GLN A 149 4.58 -13.20 -14.86
N LEU A 150 5.49 -13.81 -14.12
CA LEU A 150 6.41 -14.75 -14.73
C LEU A 150 5.63 -16.03 -14.97
N SER A 151 5.32 -16.34 -16.22
CA SER A 151 4.96 -17.71 -16.58
C SER A 151 6.19 -18.56 -16.32
N LYS A 152 6.31 -19.11 -15.13
CA LYS A 152 7.36 -20.05 -14.80
C LYS A 152 7.00 -21.36 -15.49
N GLY A 153 7.68 -21.67 -16.58
CA GLY A 153 7.57 -22.99 -17.21
C GLY A 153 8.04 -24.12 -16.29
N LEU A 154 8.70 -23.76 -15.19
CA LEU A 154 9.15 -24.67 -14.14
C LEU A 154 9.02 -23.95 -12.77
N GLU A 155 8.41 -24.60 -11.81
CA GLU A 155 8.33 -24.09 -10.43
C GLU A 155 9.20 -24.95 -9.50
N PRO A 156 10.40 -24.50 -9.14
CA PRO A 156 11.29 -25.25 -8.26
C PRO A 156 10.79 -25.22 -6.81
N THR A 157 11.11 -26.28 -6.05
CA THR A 157 10.91 -26.29 -4.61
C THR A 157 12.02 -25.50 -3.94
N TYR A 158 11.65 -24.49 -3.15
CA TYR A 158 12.59 -23.65 -2.41
C TYR A 158 12.70 -24.11 -0.96
N LEU A 159 13.92 -24.17 -0.44
CA LEU A 159 14.17 -24.44 0.98
C LEU A 159 13.62 -23.32 1.87
N LYS A 160 13.65 -22.07 1.37
CA LYS A 160 13.14 -20.89 2.05
C LYS A 160 12.73 -19.84 1.02
N LYS A 161 11.58 -19.20 1.24
CA LYS A 161 11.18 -18.00 0.49
C LYS A 161 11.93 -16.77 1.01
N ASN A 162 12.31 -15.89 0.09
CA ASN A 162 12.98 -14.62 0.34
C ASN A 162 12.57 -13.59 -0.73
N GLU A 163 13.13 -12.39 -0.68
CA GLU A 163 12.84 -11.28 -1.59
C GLU A 163 13.17 -11.56 -3.08
N ILE A 164 14.02 -12.55 -3.36
CA ILE A 164 14.41 -12.91 -4.73
C ILE A 164 13.42 -13.90 -5.34
N ASN A 165 12.90 -14.83 -4.54
CA ASN A 165 12.11 -15.97 -5.00
C ASN A 165 10.64 -15.96 -4.54
N ALA A 166 10.22 -14.95 -3.77
CA ALA A 166 8.85 -14.84 -3.31
C ALA A 166 7.97 -14.23 -4.40
N ASP A 167 6.82 -14.84 -4.63
CA ASP A 167 5.75 -14.30 -5.49
C ASP A 167 4.70 -13.54 -4.67
N VAL A 168 4.71 -13.76 -3.37
CA VAL A 168 3.75 -13.19 -2.41
C VAL A 168 4.51 -12.74 -1.16
N PHE A 169 4.17 -11.53 -0.67
CA PHE A 169 4.61 -11.00 0.61
C PHE A 169 3.43 -10.81 1.55
N VAL A 170 3.57 -11.26 2.78
CA VAL A 170 2.54 -11.16 3.82
C VAL A 170 3.00 -10.16 4.87
N ILE A 171 2.23 -9.11 5.08
CA ILE A 171 2.51 -8.07 6.09
C ILE A 171 1.46 -8.18 7.20
N PRO A 172 1.85 -8.55 8.42
CA PRO A 172 0.94 -8.59 9.56
C PRO A 172 0.32 -7.23 9.84
N ALA A 173 -0.96 -7.23 10.19
CA ALA A 173 -1.65 -6.03 10.64
C ALA A 173 -1.14 -5.63 12.03
N GLU A 174 -0.71 -4.38 12.17
CA GLU A 174 -0.19 -3.83 13.42
C GLU A 174 -0.66 -2.38 13.58
N LYS A 175 -1.28 -2.04 14.72
CA LYS A 175 -1.77 -0.69 15.01
C LYS A 175 -0.66 0.34 14.82
N GLY A 176 -0.95 1.42 14.11
CA GLY A 176 -0.03 2.50 13.79
C GLY A 176 0.94 2.19 12.64
N ARG A 177 0.94 0.98 12.06
CA ARG A 177 1.76 0.69 10.89
C ARG A 177 1.20 1.40 9.66
N VAL A 178 2.10 2.02 8.92
CA VAL A 178 1.84 2.65 7.61
C VAL A 178 2.49 1.81 6.54
N LEU A 179 1.75 1.54 5.48
CA LEU A 179 2.25 0.89 4.26
C LEU A 179 1.99 1.83 3.07
N ILE A 180 2.99 2.00 2.20
CA ILE A 180 2.86 2.77 0.94
C ILE A 180 3.55 1.98 -0.15
N TRP A 181 2.88 1.79 -1.29
CA TRP A 181 3.37 1.00 -2.40
C TRP A 181 2.94 1.59 -3.76
N PRO A 182 3.61 1.21 -4.87
CA PRO A 182 3.14 1.57 -6.21
C PRO A 182 1.73 1.03 -6.45
N SER A 183 0.82 1.87 -6.89
CA SER A 183 -0.62 1.55 -6.96
C SER A 183 -0.96 0.35 -7.84
N HIS A 184 -0.10 0.02 -8.81
CA HIS A 184 -0.27 -1.12 -9.70
C HIS A 184 0.07 -2.48 -9.06
N VAL A 185 0.63 -2.49 -7.84
CA VAL A 185 0.96 -3.74 -7.13
C VAL A 185 -0.33 -4.38 -6.61
N PRO A 186 -0.65 -5.61 -7.07
CA PRO A 186 -1.83 -6.31 -6.60
C PRO A 186 -1.70 -6.64 -5.11
N HIS A 187 -2.77 -6.39 -4.37
CA HIS A 187 -2.82 -6.66 -2.94
C HIS A 187 -4.21 -7.13 -2.51
N ALA A 188 -4.24 -7.82 -1.39
CA ALA A 188 -5.44 -8.41 -0.79
C ALA A 188 -5.38 -8.34 0.73
N VAL A 189 -6.48 -8.64 1.37
CA VAL A 189 -6.51 -8.98 2.79
C VAL A 189 -6.91 -10.43 2.93
N GLU A 190 -6.07 -11.22 3.60
CA GLU A 190 -6.38 -12.61 3.88
C GLU A 190 -7.27 -12.75 5.12
N GLN A 191 -7.83 -13.95 5.27
CA GLN A 191 -8.64 -14.29 6.43
C GLN A 191 -7.78 -14.32 7.69
N GLY A 192 -8.30 -13.73 8.78
CA GLY A 192 -7.74 -13.85 10.12
C GLY A 192 -8.41 -14.93 10.94
N THR A 193 -7.99 -15.05 12.19
CA THR A 193 -8.58 -15.89 13.23
C THR A 193 -8.83 -15.11 14.51
N ALA A 194 -9.09 -13.82 14.38
CA ALA A 194 -9.40 -12.94 15.51
C ALA A 194 -10.81 -13.21 16.06
N ASN A 195 -11.09 -12.66 17.24
CA ASN A 195 -12.44 -12.65 17.79
C ASN A 195 -13.37 -11.84 16.87
N GLU A 196 -14.43 -12.46 16.38
CA GLU A 196 -15.38 -11.84 15.43
C GLU A 196 -16.20 -10.66 16.02
N ALA A 197 -16.27 -10.57 17.36
CA ALA A 197 -16.89 -9.43 18.03
C ALA A 197 -16.03 -8.15 17.97
N GLU A 198 -14.77 -8.26 17.59
CA GLU A 198 -13.87 -7.13 17.41
C GLU A 198 -13.92 -6.64 15.96
N GLU A 199 -13.34 -5.47 15.70
CA GLU A 199 -13.29 -4.89 14.37
C GLU A 199 -11.87 -4.45 14.04
N ARG A 200 -11.48 -4.65 12.77
CA ARG A 200 -10.30 -4.06 12.19
C ARG A 200 -10.67 -2.74 11.53
N ILE A 201 -9.87 -1.70 11.79
CA ILE A 201 -10.04 -0.39 11.20
C ILE A 201 -8.75 -0.02 10.46
N ILE A 202 -8.88 0.33 9.20
CA ILE A 202 -7.81 0.91 8.39
C ILE A 202 -8.26 2.24 7.79
N VAL A 203 -7.31 3.12 7.53
CA VAL A 203 -7.47 4.26 6.63
C VAL A 203 -6.63 3.97 5.40
N ALA A 204 -7.27 3.95 4.24
CA ALA A 204 -6.63 3.78 2.95
C ALA A 204 -6.58 5.11 2.19
N PHE A 205 -5.57 5.28 1.33
CA PHE A 205 -5.39 6.51 0.56
C PHE A 205 -4.66 6.24 -0.76
N ASN A 206 -4.84 7.15 -1.70
CA ASN A 206 -4.14 7.17 -2.97
C ASN A 206 -3.45 8.52 -3.19
N ILE A 207 -2.28 8.48 -3.83
CA ILE A 207 -1.44 9.64 -4.10
C ILE A 207 -1.21 9.78 -5.60
N MET A 208 -1.34 11.03 -6.07
CA MET A 208 -1.00 11.42 -7.44
C MET A 208 -0.07 12.63 -7.41
N ILE A 209 0.70 12.82 -8.47
CA ILE A 209 1.55 13.99 -8.67
C ILE A 209 0.82 15.08 -9.46
N ARG A 210 1.32 16.32 -9.36
CA ARG A 210 0.98 17.42 -10.25
C ARG A 210 2.20 17.80 -11.07
N GLY A 211 1.95 18.26 -12.29
CA GLY A 211 2.98 18.71 -13.20
C GLY A 211 2.88 18.06 -14.57
N LEU A 212 3.84 18.35 -15.40
CA LEU A 212 3.91 17.85 -16.75
C LEU A 212 4.70 16.53 -16.78
N ILE A 213 4.05 15.47 -17.26
CA ILE A 213 4.69 14.20 -17.58
C ILE A 213 4.98 14.21 -19.07
N GLU A 214 6.24 14.16 -19.44
CA GLU A 214 6.69 14.24 -20.83
C GLU A 214 7.58 13.03 -21.18
N LEU A 215 7.22 12.40 -22.28
CA LEU A 215 8.09 11.56 -23.09
C LEU A 215 8.07 12.15 -24.50
N SER A 216 9.06 11.83 -25.33
CA SER A 216 9.24 12.42 -26.67
C SER A 216 7.98 12.38 -27.56
N THR A 217 7.09 11.44 -27.33
CA THR A 217 5.86 11.22 -28.15
C THR A 217 4.59 11.18 -27.31
N ALA A 218 4.68 11.34 -25.98
CA ALA A 218 3.53 11.31 -25.08
C ALA A 218 3.63 12.41 -24.03
N ARG A 219 2.57 13.16 -23.87
CA ARG A 219 2.47 14.26 -22.91
C ARG A 219 1.18 14.16 -22.11
N LEU A 220 1.28 14.30 -20.78
CA LEU A 220 0.15 14.41 -19.88
C LEU A 220 0.39 15.58 -18.91
N ASP A 221 -0.54 16.52 -18.87
CA ASP A 221 -0.49 17.68 -17.98
C ASP A 221 -1.46 17.46 -16.80
N LEU A 222 -0.87 17.26 -15.64
CA LEU A 222 -1.57 17.05 -14.35
C LEU A 222 -1.51 18.35 -13.53
N ARG A 223 -2.29 19.35 -13.94
CA ARG A 223 -2.39 20.66 -13.28
C ARG A 223 -3.11 20.60 -11.94
#